data_6b6a291080c74200b9a7d52b23dfb4cc
#
_entry.id   6b6a291080c74200b9a7d52b23dfb4cc
#
_cell.length_a   1.000
_cell.length_b   1.000
_cell.length_c   1.000
_cell.angle_alpha   90.00
_cell.angle_beta   90.00
_cell.angle_gamma   90.00
#
_symmetry.space_group_name_H-M   'P 1'
#
loop_
_entity.id
_entity.type
_entity.pdbx_description
1 polymer ?
#
loop_
_entity_poly.entity_id
_entity_poly.type
_entity_poly.pdbx_seq_one_letter_code
_entity_poly.pdbx_strand_id
1 'polypeptide(L)'
;ELQACRDGYIYIHDMSARRDTMNCCLFDVEHVLKGGFEMGNLWYNEPKTLNVAFDVIGDIVLSAASQQYGGFTVPSVDLLLEPYAERSYKMLTEKYTRLGLDADTVEKEVMADILNDFEQGFQGWEYKFNSVSSSRGDYPFITMTAGTGKSRFAKMATITMLDVRRKGQGKDGHKKPVLFPKLVFLYDENLHGPGKELEDVFEAGIRCSSKTMYPDWLSLTGEGYIASMYKKYGRIISPMGCRAFLSPWYEKGGMEPADETDVPRFVGRFNVGVVSLHLPMILAKARQESRDFYEVLDYYLELIRKIHIRTYAYLGEMRASTNPLAYCEGGFYGGPLGLHDKIKPLLKTATASFGITAFNELQELYNGKSLVEDGQFALEVLEHINEKVNQFKKEDGNLYAIYATPAENLCGLQVKQFRKKYGIIENVS
;
A
#
# COMPACT_ATOMS: atom_id res chain seq x y z
N GLU A 1 11.28 11.32 24.26
CA GLU A 1 10.74 10.40 23.23
C GLU A 1 11.29 8.99 23.44
N LEU A 2 12.61 8.79 23.49
CA LEU A 2 13.21 7.47 23.72
C LEU A 2 12.74 6.81 25.02
N GLN A 3 12.54 7.58 26.08
CA GLN A 3 12.00 7.03 27.32
C GLN A 3 10.56 6.54 27.14
N ALA A 4 9.71 7.27 26.41
CA ALA A 4 8.34 6.85 26.11
C ALA A 4 8.30 5.55 25.30
N CYS A 5 9.26 5.34 24.38
CA CYS A 5 9.41 4.08 23.66
C CYS A 5 9.86 2.94 24.59
N ARG A 6 10.87 3.18 25.45
CA ARG A 6 11.36 2.17 26.41
C ARG A 6 10.29 1.74 27.41
N ASP A 7 9.48 2.70 27.82
CA ASP A 7 8.37 2.48 28.76
C ASP A 7 7.15 1.82 28.08
N GLY A 8 7.09 1.80 26.76
CA GLY A 8 6.03 1.13 25.97
C GLY A 8 4.76 1.95 25.74
N TYR A 9 4.80 3.27 25.92
CA TYR A 9 3.67 4.15 25.62
C TYR A 9 3.52 4.44 24.14
N ILE A 10 4.64 4.51 23.41
CA ILE A 10 4.69 4.66 21.96
C ILE A 10 5.67 3.65 21.37
N TYR A 11 5.49 3.32 20.10
CA TYR A 11 6.37 2.43 19.35
C TYR A 11 6.72 3.04 17.99
N ILE A 12 8.02 3.25 17.75
CA ILE A 12 8.53 3.70 16.45
C ILE A 12 8.78 2.47 15.60
N HIS A 13 7.97 2.28 14.57
CA HIS A 13 8.12 1.14 13.66
C HIS A 13 9.44 1.22 12.90
N ASP A 14 10.08 0.06 12.71
CA ASP A 14 11.27 -0.13 11.87
C ASP A 14 12.43 0.82 12.18
N MET A 15 12.64 1.15 13.46
CA MET A 15 13.61 2.16 13.88
C MET A 15 15.04 1.88 13.37
N SER A 16 15.44 0.61 13.27
CA SER A 16 16.74 0.19 12.74
C SER A 16 16.90 0.38 11.24
N ALA A 17 15.79 0.35 10.50
CA ALA A 17 15.74 0.48 9.04
C ALA A 17 15.45 1.92 8.57
N ARG A 18 15.04 2.83 9.48
CA ARG A 18 14.62 4.22 9.17
C ARG A 18 15.79 5.19 8.93
N ARG A 19 16.82 4.75 8.24
CA ARG A 19 17.88 5.68 7.81
C ARG A 19 17.45 6.37 6.50
N ASP A 20 18.28 6.40 5.51
CA ASP A 20 18.10 7.11 4.25
C ASP A 20 17.08 6.44 3.32
N THR A 21 15.95 5.96 3.87
CA THR A 21 14.92 5.21 3.13
C THR A 21 13.51 5.62 3.55
N MET A 22 12.54 5.45 2.62
CA MET A 22 11.12 5.67 2.86
C MET A 22 10.45 4.44 3.43
N ASN A 23 9.26 4.61 4.01
CA ASN A 23 8.46 3.50 4.50
C ASN A 23 7.70 2.83 3.36
N CYS A 24 6.44 3.18 3.15
CA CYS A 24 5.55 2.57 2.15
C CYS A 24 5.26 3.54 1.01
N CYS A 25 4.89 3.01 -0.17
CA CYS A 25 4.53 3.85 -1.29
C CYS A 25 3.40 3.27 -2.16
N LEU A 26 2.77 4.16 -2.91
CA LEU A 26 1.97 3.90 -4.11
C LEU A 26 2.81 4.36 -5.29
N PHE A 27 3.54 3.46 -5.92
CA PHE A 27 4.54 3.80 -6.93
C PHE A 27 3.90 3.97 -8.31
N ASP A 28 4.27 5.04 -9.01
CA ASP A 28 3.74 5.32 -10.36
C ASP A 28 4.59 4.62 -11.43
N VAL A 29 4.36 3.31 -11.58
CA VAL A 29 5.06 2.48 -12.57
C VAL A 29 4.73 2.93 -13.99
N GLU A 30 3.48 3.32 -14.25
CA GLU A 30 3.05 3.78 -15.58
C GLU A 30 3.86 5.00 -16.02
N HIS A 31 4.02 5.97 -15.14
CA HIS A 31 4.80 7.18 -15.42
C HIS A 31 6.27 6.85 -15.73
N VAL A 32 6.89 5.98 -14.91
CA VAL A 32 8.30 5.58 -15.11
C VAL A 32 8.49 4.87 -16.45
N LEU A 33 7.58 3.98 -16.85
CA LEU A 33 7.69 3.22 -18.10
C LEU A 33 7.54 4.08 -19.35
N LYS A 34 6.73 5.16 -19.25
CA LYS A 34 6.32 5.95 -20.40
C LYS A 34 7.48 6.71 -21.03
N GLY A 35 7.83 6.33 -22.27
CA GLY A 35 8.94 6.94 -23.01
C GLY A 35 10.32 6.41 -22.67
N GLY A 36 10.43 5.50 -21.71
CA GLY A 36 11.69 4.94 -21.21
C GLY A 36 12.26 5.70 -20.00
N PHE A 37 13.24 5.13 -19.33
CA PHE A 37 13.82 5.64 -18.09
C PHE A 37 15.26 5.14 -17.90
N GLU A 38 16.01 5.75 -16.98
CA GLU A 38 17.35 5.32 -16.61
C GLU A 38 17.33 4.51 -15.31
N MET A 39 17.99 3.35 -15.32
CA MET A 39 18.18 2.52 -14.13
C MET A 39 19.57 1.88 -14.17
N GLY A 40 20.34 2.04 -13.10
CA GLY A 40 21.69 1.44 -12.98
C GLY A 40 22.66 1.88 -14.08
N ASN A 41 22.62 3.13 -14.52
CA ASN A 41 23.39 3.69 -15.63
C ASN A 41 23.08 3.08 -17.01
N LEU A 42 21.91 2.47 -17.16
CA LEU A 42 21.40 1.94 -18.42
C LEU A 42 20.06 2.58 -18.76
N TRP A 43 19.89 2.93 -20.02
CA TRP A 43 18.59 3.39 -20.53
C TRP A 43 17.72 2.19 -20.87
N TYR A 44 16.54 2.12 -20.23
CA TYR A 44 15.49 1.17 -20.51
C TYR A 44 14.48 1.80 -21.47
N ASN A 45 14.31 1.22 -22.65
CA ASN A 45 13.23 1.62 -23.54
C ASN A 45 11.88 1.16 -23.02
N GLU A 46 10.83 1.92 -23.29
CA GLU A 46 9.46 1.49 -22.98
C GLU A 46 9.18 0.12 -23.64
N PRO A 47 8.62 -0.86 -22.88
CA PRO A 47 8.31 -2.18 -23.41
C PRO A 47 7.37 -2.13 -24.62
N LYS A 48 7.62 -2.99 -25.61
CA LYS A 48 6.77 -3.12 -26.80
C LYS A 48 5.82 -4.32 -26.74
N THR A 49 6.08 -5.26 -25.85
CA THR A 49 5.32 -6.51 -25.72
C THR A 49 5.00 -6.79 -24.25
N LEU A 50 3.99 -7.62 -24.02
CA LEU A 50 3.53 -7.98 -22.70
C LEU A 50 4.59 -8.70 -21.86
N ASN A 51 5.26 -9.70 -22.44
CA ASN A 51 6.32 -10.45 -21.75
C ASN A 51 7.49 -9.54 -21.31
N VAL A 52 7.94 -8.61 -22.18
CA VAL A 52 8.99 -7.64 -21.83
C VAL A 52 8.48 -6.65 -20.76
N ALA A 53 7.20 -6.27 -20.80
CA ALA A 53 6.61 -5.42 -19.78
C ALA A 53 6.67 -6.10 -18.39
N PHE A 54 6.35 -7.38 -18.29
CA PHE A 54 6.50 -8.14 -17.04
C PHE A 54 7.93 -8.12 -16.51
N ASP A 55 8.92 -8.31 -17.37
CA ASP A 55 10.33 -8.30 -16.96
C ASP A 55 10.75 -6.92 -16.46
N VAL A 56 10.51 -5.86 -17.24
CA VAL A 56 10.93 -4.49 -16.91
C VAL A 56 10.20 -3.97 -15.66
N ILE A 57 8.89 -4.24 -15.52
CA ILE A 57 8.15 -3.87 -14.30
C ILE A 57 8.72 -4.61 -13.09
N GLY A 58 9.02 -5.90 -13.23
CA GLY A 58 9.67 -6.68 -12.18
C GLY A 58 10.99 -6.07 -11.72
N ASP A 59 11.82 -5.59 -12.65
CA ASP A 59 13.10 -4.95 -12.37
C ASP A 59 12.93 -3.60 -11.68
N ILE A 60 11.98 -2.76 -12.13
CA ILE A 60 11.61 -1.50 -11.46
C ILE A 60 11.19 -1.76 -10.02
N VAL A 61 10.27 -2.71 -9.81
CA VAL A 61 9.73 -3.04 -8.49
C VAL A 61 10.85 -3.49 -7.55
N LEU A 62 11.70 -4.42 -7.98
CA LEU A 62 12.81 -4.92 -7.14
C LEU A 62 13.83 -3.83 -6.85
N SER A 63 14.19 -3.03 -7.85
CA SER A 63 15.16 -1.95 -7.67
C SER A 63 14.63 -0.86 -6.73
N ALA A 64 13.44 -0.32 -6.99
CA ALA A 64 12.87 0.74 -6.16
C ALA A 64 12.52 0.27 -4.74
N ALA A 65 11.93 -0.93 -4.61
CA ALA A 65 11.57 -1.50 -3.30
C ALA A 65 12.80 -1.81 -2.42
N SER A 66 13.95 -2.12 -3.02
CA SER A 66 15.19 -2.35 -2.27
C SER A 66 15.68 -1.11 -1.51
N GLN A 67 15.24 0.08 -1.91
CA GLN A 67 15.60 1.36 -1.32
C GLN A 67 14.57 1.88 -0.31
N GLN A 68 13.62 1.05 0.12
CA GLN A 68 12.66 1.36 1.17
C GLN A 68 12.52 0.21 2.16
N TYR A 69 11.90 0.47 3.32
CA TYR A 69 11.75 -0.55 4.37
C TYR A 69 10.32 -1.01 4.59
N GLY A 70 9.35 -0.41 3.94
CA GLY A 70 7.93 -0.77 4.03
C GLY A 70 7.37 -1.33 2.72
N GLY A 71 6.04 -1.28 2.59
CA GLY A 71 5.32 -1.85 1.47
C GLY A 71 5.47 -1.05 0.18
N PHE A 72 5.59 -1.75 -0.93
CA PHE A 72 5.64 -1.19 -2.27
C PHE A 72 4.37 -1.62 -3.02
N THR A 73 3.50 -0.68 -3.35
CA THR A 73 2.25 -0.99 -4.04
C THR A 73 2.29 -0.55 -5.50
N VAL A 74 1.94 -1.48 -6.39
CA VAL A 74 1.63 -1.23 -7.80
C VAL A 74 0.11 -1.19 -7.95
N PRO A 75 -0.49 0.00 -8.12
CA PRO A 75 -1.94 0.15 -8.26
C PRO A 75 -2.42 -0.33 -9.63
N SER A 76 -3.63 -0.95 -9.66
CA SER A 76 -4.38 -1.28 -10.87
C SER A 76 -3.54 -1.99 -11.93
N VAL A 77 -2.90 -3.10 -11.54
CA VAL A 77 -1.96 -3.82 -12.40
C VAL A 77 -2.61 -4.38 -13.66
N ASP A 78 -3.91 -4.63 -13.64
CA ASP A 78 -4.72 -5.00 -14.79
C ASP A 78 -4.74 -3.90 -15.87
N LEU A 79 -4.94 -2.66 -15.45
CA LEU A 79 -4.92 -1.49 -16.35
C LEU A 79 -3.49 -1.14 -16.78
N LEU A 80 -2.50 -1.34 -15.91
CA LEU A 80 -1.09 -1.11 -16.22
C LEU A 80 -0.59 -2.04 -17.34
N LEU A 81 -1.01 -3.30 -17.34
CA LEU A 81 -0.57 -4.31 -18.33
C LEU A 81 -1.38 -4.28 -19.62
N GLU A 82 -2.60 -3.75 -19.60
CA GLU A 82 -3.50 -3.70 -20.76
C GLU A 82 -2.87 -3.13 -22.04
N PRO A 83 -2.20 -1.96 -22.04
CA PRO A 83 -1.60 -1.39 -23.26
C PRO A 83 -0.52 -2.31 -23.89
N TYR A 84 0.20 -3.05 -23.07
CA TYR A 84 1.24 -3.96 -23.54
C TYR A 84 0.64 -5.25 -24.10
N ALA A 85 -0.46 -5.73 -23.54
CA ALA A 85 -1.24 -6.83 -24.10
C ALA A 85 -1.85 -6.45 -25.47
N GLU A 86 -2.40 -5.24 -25.60
CA GLU A 86 -2.91 -4.72 -26.87
C GLU A 86 -1.81 -4.63 -27.95
N ARG A 87 -0.62 -4.15 -27.57
CA ARG A 87 0.54 -4.09 -28.49
C ARG A 87 0.96 -5.50 -28.93
N SER A 88 1.07 -6.45 -27.99
CA SER A 88 1.38 -7.84 -28.29
C SER A 88 0.35 -8.46 -29.21
N TYR A 89 -0.94 -8.24 -28.95
CA TYR A 89 -2.04 -8.74 -29.77
C TYR A 89 -1.92 -8.26 -31.21
N LYS A 90 -1.71 -6.97 -31.44
CA LYS A 90 -1.53 -6.42 -32.80
C LYS A 90 -0.33 -7.06 -33.51
N MET A 91 0.80 -7.12 -32.84
CA MET A 91 2.03 -7.68 -33.42
C MET A 91 1.88 -9.17 -33.76
N LEU A 92 1.27 -9.96 -32.89
CA LEU A 92 1.04 -11.39 -33.11
C LEU A 92 0.01 -11.63 -34.22
N THR A 93 -1.07 -10.84 -34.28
CA THR A 93 -2.06 -10.87 -35.34
C THR A 93 -1.42 -10.61 -36.69
N GLU A 94 -0.60 -9.59 -36.85
CA GLU A 94 0.14 -9.30 -38.06
C GLU A 94 1.09 -10.44 -38.44
N LYS A 95 1.78 -11.02 -37.45
CA LYS A 95 2.69 -12.14 -37.65
C LYS A 95 1.97 -13.37 -38.19
N TYR A 96 0.86 -13.79 -37.56
CA TYR A 96 0.13 -15.00 -37.95
C TYR A 96 -0.64 -14.82 -39.26
N THR A 97 -1.20 -13.64 -39.51
CA THR A 97 -1.81 -13.32 -40.81
C THR A 97 -0.78 -13.42 -41.94
N ARG A 98 0.43 -12.91 -41.74
CA ARG A 98 1.53 -13.02 -42.73
C ARG A 98 1.97 -14.45 -42.97
N LEU A 99 1.79 -15.35 -42.00
CA LEU A 99 2.05 -16.78 -42.16
C LEU A 99 0.94 -17.54 -42.92
N GLY A 100 -0.14 -16.84 -43.30
CA GLY A 100 -1.22 -17.39 -44.13
C GLY A 100 -2.29 -18.13 -43.34
N LEU A 101 -2.38 -17.97 -42.03
CA LEU A 101 -3.46 -18.53 -41.22
C LEU A 101 -4.78 -17.78 -41.49
N ASP A 102 -5.90 -18.50 -41.43
CA ASP A 102 -7.22 -17.90 -41.49
C ASP A 102 -7.54 -17.08 -40.22
N ALA A 103 -8.52 -16.18 -40.32
CA ALA A 103 -8.81 -15.21 -39.25
C ALA A 103 -9.20 -15.86 -37.90
N ASP A 104 -9.96 -16.96 -37.94
CA ASP A 104 -10.41 -17.63 -36.72
C ASP A 104 -9.23 -18.34 -36.03
N THR A 105 -8.35 -18.96 -36.80
CA THR A 105 -7.11 -19.57 -36.30
C THR A 105 -6.17 -18.50 -35.76
N VAL A 106 -6.01 -17.36 -36.46
CA VAL A 106 -5.21 -16.22 -35.95
C VAL A 106 -5.71 -15.74 -34.59
N GLU A 107 -7.01 -15.48 -34.48
CA GLU A 107 -7.57 -15.01 -33.19
C GLU A 107 -7.33 -16.00 -32.05
N LYS A 108 -7.55 -17.28 -32.32
CA LYS A 108 -7.36 -18.35 -31.34
C LYS A 108 -5.90 -18.46 -30.86
N GLU A 109 -4.95 -18.51 -31.81
CA GLU A 109 -3.54 -18.64 -31.46
C GLU A 109 -2.98 -17.39 -30.78
N VAL A 110 -3.36 -16.20 -31.25
CA VAL A 110 -2.97 -14.94 -30.61
C VAL A 110 -3.50 -14.85 -29.16
N MET A 111 -4.76 -15.21 -28.92
CA MET A 111 -5.31 -15.20 -27.57
C MET A 111 -4.66 -16.23 -26.66
N ALA A 112 -4.28 -17.39 -27.20
CA ALA A 112 -3.54 -18.40 -26.45
C ALA A 112 -2.12 -17.91 -26.07
N ASP A 113 -1.42 -17.24 -26.97
CA ASP A 113 -0.11 -16.65 -26.70
C ASP A 113 -0.20 -15.54 -25.63
N ILE A 114 -1.18 -14.65 -25.72
CA ILE A 114 -1.39 -13.58 -24.73
C ILE A 114 -1.73 -14.17 -23.35
N LEU A 115 -2.58 -15.19 -23.29
CA LEU A 115 -2.89 -15.86 -22.03
C LEU A 115 -1.64 -16.51 -21.43
N ASN A 116 -0.84 -17.17 -22.25
CA ASN A 116 0.44 -17.76 -21.82
C ASN A 116 1.41 -16.69 -21.30
N ASP A 117 1.52 -15.54 -21.97
CA ASP A 117 2.36 -14.44 -21.52
C ASP A 117 1.91 -13.91 -20.14
N PHE A 118 0.60 -13.79 -19.90
CA PHE A 118 0.06 -13.44 -18.57
C PHE A 118 0.38 -14.51 -17.52
N GLU A 119 0.15 -15.80 -17.82
CA GLU A 119 0.43 -16.90 -16.89
C GLU A 119 1.91 -16.94 -16.50
N GLN A 120 2.81 -16.90 -17.49
CA GLN A 120 4.25 -16.92 -17.25
C GLN A 120 4.75 -15.63 -16.56
N GLY A 121 4.20 -14.49 -16.95
CA GLY A 121 4.54 -13.20 -16.33
C GLY A 121 4.18 -13.15 -14.84
N PHE A 122 2.95 -13.49 -14.47
CA PHE A 122 2.54 -13.52 -13.06
C PHE A 122 3.27 -14.59 -12.26
N GLN A 123 3.52 -15.77 -12.84
CA GLN A 123 4.34 -16.80 -12.21
C GLN A 123 5.77 -16.29 -11.98
N GLY A 124 6.36 -15.60 -12.96
CA GLY A 124 7.67 -14.97 -12.84
C GLY A 124 7.74 -13.92 -11.73
N TRP A 125 6.70 -13.11 -11.56
CA TRP A 125 6.61 -12.17 -10.44
C TRP A 125 6.49 -12.87 -9.10
N GLU A 126 5.69 -13.93 -8.99
CA GLU A 126 5.63 -14.71 -7.75
C GLU A 126 6.99 -15.31 -7.40
N TYR A 127 7.77 -15.76 -8.37
CA TYR A 127 9.15 -16.21 -8.11
C TYR A 127 10.06 -15.04 -7.68
N LYS A 128 10.12 -13.96 -8.45
CA LYS A 128 10.98 -12.81 -8.18
C LYS A 128 10.73 -12.23 -6.77
N PHE A 129 9.46 -12.00 -6.41
CA PHE A 129 9.11 -11.32 -5.17
C PHE A 129 9.18 -12.20 -3.91
N ASN A 130 9.32 -13.52 -4.06
CA ASN A 130 9.49 -14.45 -2.94
C ASN A 130 10.89 -15.07 -2.85
N SER A 131 11.78 -14.81 -3.81
CA SER A 131 13.11 -15.42 -3.85
C SER A 131 14.25 -14.41 -3.97
N VAL A 132 13.98 -13.19 -4.43
CA VAL A 132 15.00 -12.14 -4.57
C VAL A 132 14.90 -11.18 -3.40
N SER A 133 15.86 -11.28 -2.47
CA SER A 133 15.93 -10.39 -1.32
C SER A 133 16.73 -9.11 -1.62
N SER A 134 16.50 -8.06 -0.82
CA SER A 134 17.34 -6.87 -0.81
C SER A 134 18.72 -7.18 -0.24
N SER A 135 19.66 -6.23 -0.38
CA SER A 135 21.00 -6.32 0.24
C SER A 135 20.95 -6.44 1.78
N ARG A 136 19.81 -6.15 2.40
CA ARG A 136 19.57 -6.30 3.85
C ARG A 136 19.02 -7.67 4.22
N GLY A 137 18.78 -8.55 3.25
CA GLY A 137 18.21 -9.89 3.44
C GLY A 137 16.68 -9.91 3.55
N ASP A 138 16.01 -8.76 3.45
CA ASP A 138 14.57 -8.68 3.47
C ASP A 138 13.97 -8.88 2.07
N TYR A 139 12.84 -9.56 1.99
CA TYR A 139 12.05 -9.62 0.76
C TYR A 139 11.24 -8.35 0.58
N PRO A 140 11.05 -7.87 -0.66
CA PRO A 140 10.24 -6.70 -0.92
C PRO A 140 8.77 -6.98 -0.56
N PHE A 141 8.16 -6.06 0.18
CA PHE A 141 6.78 -6.16 0.64
C PHE A 141 5.82 -5.64 -0.44
N ILE A 142 5.72 -6.39 -1.54
CA ILE A 142 4.97 -5.97 -2.73
C ILE A 142 3.48 -6.19 -2.54
N THR A 143 2.69 -5.21 -2.95
CA THR A 143 1.22 -5.29 -3.06
C THR A 143 0.79 -4.91 -4.47
N MET A 144 -0.18 -5.60 -5.01
CA MET A 144 -0.79 -5.31 -6.31
C MET A 144 -2.30 -5.23 -6.16
N THR A 145 -2.91 -4.21 -6.77
CA THR A 145 -4.36 -4.10 -6.82
C THR A 145 -4.86 -4.34 -8.24
N ALA A 146 -6.02 -4.95 -8.39
CA ALA A 146 -6.68 -5.18 -9.67
C ALA A 146 -8.18 -5.43 -9.46
N GLY A 147 -8.96 -5.48 -10.52
CA GLY A 147 -10.35 -5.93 -10.48
C GLY A 147 -11.37 -5.02 -11.15
N THR A 148 -11.01 -3.80 -11.54
CA THR A 148 -11.95 -2.84 -12.16
C THR A 148 -11.78 -2.69 -13.67
N GLY A 149 -10.78 -3.31 -14.26
CA GLY A 149 -10.55 -3.27 -15.70
C GLY A 149 -11.62 -4.04 -16.47
N LYS A 150 -12.24 -3.38 -17.45
CA LYS A 150 -13.40 -3.90 -18.22
C LYS A 150 -13.03 -4.48 -19.57
N SER A 151 -11.90 -4.07 -20.12
CA SER A 151 -11.44 -4.61 -21.41
C SER A 151 -11.12 -6.11 -21.32
N ARG A 152 -11.11 -6.77 -22.45
CA ARG A 152 -10.78 -8.20 -22.51
C ARG A 152 -9.42 -8.53 -21.89
N PHE A 153 -8.42 -7.67 -22.09
CA PHE A 153 -7.07 -7.91 -21.57
C PHE A 153 -6.92 -7.54 -20.09
N ALA A 154 -7.59 -6.50 -19.63
CA ALA A 154 -7.63 -6.17 -18.20
C ALA A 154 -8.36 -7.25 -17.37
N LYS A 155 -9.49 -7.77 -17.88
CA LYS A 155 -10.19 -8.93 -17.30
C LYS A 155 -9.28 -10.17 -17.28
N MET A 156 -8.64 -10.48 -18.42
CA MET A 156 -7.71 -11.60 -18.53
C MET A 156 -6.54 -11.47 -17.55
N ALA A 157 -5.96 -10.29 -17.42
CA ALA A 157 -4.89 -10.01 -16.46
C ALA A 157 -5.32 -10.33 -15.02
N THR A 158 -6.48 -9.80 -14.58
CA THR A 158 -6.99 -10.03 -13.22
C THR A 158 -7.28 -11.51 -12.98
N ILE A 159 -8.01 -12.17 -13.89
CA ILE A 159 -8.38 -13.59 -13.77
C ILE A 159 -7.13 -14.45 -13.71
N THR A 160 -6.16 -14.21 -14.61
CA THR A 160 -4.93 -15.02 -14.69
C THR A 160 -4.06 -14.82 -13.44
N MET A 161 -3.93 -13.58 -12.95
CA MET A 161 -3.21 -13.28 -11.69
C MET A 161 -3.78 -14.08 -10.52
N LEU A 162 -5.11 -14.08 -10.38
CA LEU A 162 -5.80 -14.82 -9.32
C LEU A 162 -5.68 -16.34 -9.49
N ASP A 163 -5.74 -16.85 -10.71
CA ASP A 163 -5.59 -18.28 -11.00
C ASP A 163 -4.16 -18.77 -10.77
N VAL A 164 -3.14 -18.00 -11.12
CA VAL A 164 -1.74 -18.31 -10.81
C VAL A 164 -1.55 -18.41 -9.29
N ARG A 165 -2.07 -17.43 -8.51
CA ARG A 165 -2.04 -17.49 -7.06
C ARG A 165 -2.76 -18.71 -6.52
N ARG A 166 -3.95 -19.01 -7.04
CA ARG A 166 -4.75 -20.17 -6.62
C ARG A 166 -4.07 -21.52 -6.94
N LYS A 167 -3.39 -21.63 -8.08
CA LYS A 167 -2.60 -22.80 -8.45
C LYS A 167 -1.42 -23.00 -7.49
N GLY A 168 -0.81 -21.91 -7.02
CA GLY A 168 0.36 -21.92 -6.15
C GLY A 168 1.65 -22.31 -6.87
N GLN A 169 2.79 -22.19 -6.15
CA GLN A 169 4.12 -22.49 -6.68
C GLN A 169 4.74 -23.70 -5.98
N GLY A 170 5.61 -24.42 -6.68
CA GLY A 170 6.31 -25.59 -6.15
C GLY A 170 6.28 -26.76 -7.11
N LYS A 171 6.82 -27.89 -6.66
CA LYS A 171 6.81 -29.16 -7.40
C LYS A 171 5.39 -29.71 -7.51
N ASP A 172 5.11 -30.47 -8.56
CA ASP A 172 3.82 -31.13 -8.72
C ASP A 172 3.49 -31.99 -7.50
N GLY A 173 2.25 -31.90 -7.05
CA GLY A 173 1.78 -32.51 -5.80
C GLY A 173 2.15 -31.77 -4.50
N HIS A 174 3.00 -30.74 -4.57
CA HIS A 174 3.47 -29.96 -3.42
C HIS A 174 3.36 -28.44 -3.63
N LYS A 175 2.45 -28.00 -4.49
CA LYS A 175 2.24 -26.57 -4.75
C LYS A 175 1.60 -25.88 -3.54
N LYS A 176 2.15 -24.71 -3.16
CA LYS A 176 1.66 -23.89 -2.05
C LYS A 176 1.44 -22.45 -2.53
N PRO A 177 0.45 -21.73 -1.97
CA PRO A 177 0.34 -20.31 -2.20
C PRO A 177 1.59 -19.58 -1.69
N VAL A 178 2.02 -18.54 -2.40
CA VAL A 178 3.13 -17.68 -2.01
C VAL A 178 2.63 -16.45 -1.27
N LEU A 179 3.53 -15.74 -0.56
CA LEU A 179 3.17 -14.55 0.20
C LEU A 179 3.04 -13.31 -0.69
N PHE A 180 3.99 -13.13 -1.61
CA PHE A 180 4.09 -11.93 -2.42
C PHE A 180 3.87 -12.20 -3.92
N PRO A 181 3.33 -11.21 -4.65
CA PRO A 181 2.76 -9.97 -4.13
C PRO A 181 1.51 -10.23 -3.28
N LYS A 182 1.24 -9.37 -2.28
CA LYS A 182 -0.10 -9.31 -1.67
C LYS A 182 -1.08 -8.83 -2.72
N LEU A 183 -2.20 -9.52 -2.88
CA LEU A 183 -3.22 -9.19 -3.86
C LEU A 183 -4.38 -8.48 -3.17
N VAL A 184 -4.84 -7.38 -3.76
CA VAL A 184 -6.03 -6.64 -3.30
C VAL A 184 -7.01 -6.56 -4.46
N PHE A 185 -8.21 -7.11 -4.26
CA PHE A 185 -9.31 -7.03 -5.20
C PHE A 185 -10.10 -5.75 -4.98
N LEU A 186 -10.22 -4.95 -6.02
CA LEU A 186 -10.97 -3.69 -6.01
C LEU A 186 -12.44 -4.01 -6.31
N TYR A 187 -13.25 -4.12 -5.25
CA TYR A 187 -14.64 -4.53 -5.36
C TYR A 187 -15.58 -3.33 -5.51
N ASP A 188 -16.35 -3.31 -6.60
CA ASP A 188 -17.45 -2.39 -6.84
C ASP A 188 -18.74 -3.21 -7.00
N GLU A 189 -19.72 -3.01 -6.13
CA GLU A 189 -21.00 -3.75 -6.16
C GLU A 189 -21.79 -3.55 -7.46
N ASN A 190 -21.52 -2.47 -8.20
CA ASN A 190 -22.19 -2.21 -9.49
C ASN A 190 -21.56 -2.98 -10.65
N LEU A 191 -20.31 -3.43 -10.49
CA LEU A 191 -19.54 -4.14 -11.52
C LEU A 191 -19.41 -5.64 -11.25
N HIS A 192 -19.42 -6.04 -9.98
CA HIS A 192 -19.11 -7.39 -9.52
C HIS A 192 -20.34 -8.10 -8.95
N GLY A 193 -20.40 -9.41 -9.17
CA GLY A 193 -21.50 -10.26 -8.70
C GLY A 193 -22.35 -10.82 -9.83
N PRO A 194 -23.34 -11.65 -9.49
CA PRO A 194 -24.18 -12.32 -10.48
C PRO A 194 -24.89 -11.35 -11.43
N GLY A 195 -24.77 -11.59 -12.75
CA GLY A 195 -25.38 -10.76 -13.80
C GLY A 195 -24.71 -9.40 -14.04
N LYS A 196 -23.58 -9.13 -13.41
CA LYS A 196 -22.83 -7.87 -13.59
C LYS A 196 -21.75 -8.01 -14.66
N GLU A 197 -21.24 -6.85 -15.14
CA GLU A 197 -20.25 -6.76 -16.23
C GLU A 197 -18.95 -7.52 -15.94
N LEU A 198 -18.54 -7.58 -14.68
CA LEU A 198 -17.32 -8.24 -14.21
C LEU A 198 -17.60 -9.46 -13.32
N GLU A 199 -18.68 -10.21 -13.62
CA GLU A 199 -19.05 -11.43 -12.89
C GLU A 199 -17.92 -12.48 -12.96
N ASP A 200 -17.33 -12.69 -14.13
CA ASP A 200 -16.22 -13.62 -14.34
C ASP A 200 -14.98 -13.29 -13.51
N VAL A 201 -14.65 -11.99 -13.40
CA VAL A 201 -13.55 -11.46 -12.57
C VAL A 201 -13.86 -11.67 -11.08
N PHE A 202 -15.10 -11.38 -10.67
CA PHE A 202 -15.55 -11.57 -9.29
C PHE A 202 -15.49 -13.05 -8.88
N GLU A 203 -15.98 -13.96 -9.72
CA GLU A 203 -15.90 -15.39 -9.46
C GLU A 203 -14.46 -15.89 -9.34
N ALA A 204 -13.53 -15.39 -10.18
CA ALA A 204 -12.11 -15.72 -10.05
C ALA A 204 -11.55 -15.27 -8.69
N GLY A 205 -11.95 -14.08 -8.20
CA GLY A 205 -11.63 -13.59 -6.87
C GLY A 205 -12.13 -14.51 -5.77
N ILE A 206 -13.39 -14.91 -5.82
CA ILE A 206 -14.01 -15.83 -4.84
C ILE A 206 -13.29 -17.19 -4.86
N ARG A 207 -13.05 -17.77 -6.04
CA ARG A 207 -12.32 -19.04 -6.18
C ARG A 207 -10.90 -18.96 -5.61
N CYS A 208 -10.22 -17.83 -5.78
CA CYS A 208 -8.89 -17.64 -5.21
C CYS A 208 -8.95 -17.51 -3.68
N SER A 209 -9.86 -16.67 -3.15
CA SER A 209 -10.02 -16.47 -1.71
C SER A 209 -10.38 -17.75 -0.97
N SER A 210 -11.25 -18.59 -1.54
CA SER A 210 -11.66 -19.85 -0.93
C SER A 210 -10.51 -20.84 -0.72
N LYS A 211 -9.41 -20.71 -1.46
CA LYS A 211 -8.25 -21.61 -1.37
C LYS A 211 -7.03 -21.00 -0.69
N THR A 212 -6.83 -19.70 -0.81
CA THR A 212 -5.54 -19.06 -0.45
C THR A 212 -5.68 -17.97 0.59
N MET A 213 -6.89 -17.59 0.98
CA MET A 213 -7.23 -16.38 1.77
C MET A 213 -6.81 -15.05 1.11
N TYR A 214 -6.39 -15.07 -0.14
CA TYR A 214 -6.16 -13.91 -0.98
C TYR A 214 -7.12 -13.95 -2.18
N PRO A 215 -7.45 -12.81 -2.78
CA PRO A 215 -7.02 -11.44 -2.44
C PRO A 215 -7.71 -10.90 -1.18
N ASP A 216 -7.11 -9.83 -0.59
CA ASP A 216 -7.86 -8.94 0.30
C ASP A 216 -8.90 -8.17 -0.53
N TRP A 217 -10.05 -7.87 0.06
CA TRP A 217 -11.13 -7.19 -0.63
C TRP A 217 -11.24 -5.75 -0.18
N LEU A 218 -11.10 -4.80 -1.13
CA LEU A 218 -11.31 -3.38 -0.89
C LEU A 218 -12.62 -2.97 -1.52
N SER A 219 -13.63 -2.63 -0.70
CA SER A 219 -14.88 -2.09 -1.20
C SER A 219 -14.71 -0.65 -1.69
N LEU A 220 -15.11 -0.41 -2.94
CA LEU A 220 -15.14 0.91 -3.57
C LEU A 220 -16.51 1.57 -3.44
N THR A 221 -17.51 0.84 -2.92
CA THR A 221 -18.89 1.27 -2.74
C THR A 221 -19.31 1.15 -1.29
N GLY A 222 -20.44 1.75 -0.94
CA GLY A 222 -20.92 1.82 0.44
C GLY A 222 -20.53 3.12 1.14
N GLU A 223 -20.31 3.05 2.44
CA GLU A 223 -19.94 4.19 3.28
C GLU A 223 -18.44 4.22 3.58
N GLY A 224 -17.90 5.38 3.89
CA GLY A 224 -16.52 5.59 4.30
C GLY A 224 -15.68 6.38 3.31
N TYR A 225 -14.42 6.62 3.73
CA TYR A 225 -13.50 7.51 3.00
C TYR A 225 -13.20 7.04 1.56
N ILE A 226 -12.88 5.76 1.37
CA ILE A 226 -12.51 5.21 0.04
C ILE A 226 -13.69 5.28 -0.93
N ALA A 227 -14.88 4.85 -0.46
CA ALA A 227 -16.10 4.90 -1.27
C ALA A 227 -16.50 6.34 -1.62
N SER A 228 -16.40 7.27 -0.67
CA SER A 228 -16.67 8.69 -0.90
C SER A 228 -15.75 9.29 -1.95
N MET A 229 -14.45 8.98 -1.89
CA MET A 229 -13.46 9.47 -2.87
C MET A 229 -13.68 8.85 -4.24
N TYR A 230 -13.96 7.54 -4.31
CA TYR A 230 -14.27 6.86 -5.57
C TYR A 230 -15.55 7.43 -6.21
N LYS A 231 -16.60 7.62 -5.44
CA LYS A 231 -17.86 8.23 -5.91
C LYS A 231 -17.66 9.66 -6.43
N LYS A 232 -16.86 10.46 -5.73
CA LYS A 232 -16.66 11.87 -6.08
C LYS A 232 -15.75 12.07 -7.29
N TYR A 233 -14.66 11.31 -7.38
CA TYR A 233 -13.59 11.56 -8.36
C TYR A 233 -13.45 10.46 -9.42
N GLY A 234 -14.17 9.34 -9.30
CA GLY A 234 -14.01 8.19 -10.18
C GLY A 234 -12.61 7.56 -10.12
N ARG A 235 -11.86 7.85 -9.05
CA ARG A 235 -10.49 7.37 -8.87
C ARG A 235 -10.35 6.53 -7.62
N ILE A 236 -9.50 5.51 -7.69
CA ILE A 236 -9.30 4.54 -6.63
C ILE A 236 -8.10 4.94 -5.80
N ILE A 237 -8.30 4.96 -4.48
CA ILE A 237 -7.21 5.06 -3.51
C ILE A 237 -6.80 3.63 -3.17
N SER A 238 -5.66 3.19 -3.70
CA SER A 238 -5.09 1.89 -3.35
C SER A 238 -4.52 1.92 -1.93
N PRO A 239 -4.62 0.80 -1.18
CA PRO A 239 -3.92 0.67 0.09
C PRO A 239 -2.43 0.48 -0.16
N MET A 240 -1.61 0.96 0.76
CA MET A 240 -0.21 0.53 0.85
C MET A 240 -0.11 -0.90 1.40
N GLY A 241 1.04 -1.53 1.28
CA GLY A 241 1.25 -2.94 1.66
C GLY A 241 0.77 -3.34 3.05
N CYS A 242 0.75 -2.40 3.99
CA CYS A 242 0.24 -2.55 5.36
C CYS A 242 -1.25 -2.17 5.54
N ARG A 243 -2.01 -1.95 4.46
CA ARG A 243 -3.40 -1.45 4.40
C ARG A 243 -3.58 -0.02 4.91
N ALA A 244 -2.50 0.74 5.07
CA ALA A 244 -2.60 2.16 5.33
C ALA A 244 -2.99 2.94 4.06
N PHE A 245 -3.71 4.03 4.25
CA PHE A 245 -4.06 4.96 3.20
C PHE A 245 -3.33 6.29 3.41
N LEU A 246 -2.96 6.93 2.30
CA LEU A 246 -2.34 8.25 2.34
C LEU A 246 -3.42 9.33 2.50
N SER A 247 -3.11 10.39 3.24
CA SER A 247 -3.96 11.59 3.26
C SER A 247 -4.08 12.19 1.86
N PRO A 248 -5.23 12.73 1.46
CA PRO A 248 -5.37 13.35 0.15
C PRO A 248 -4.36 14.49 -0.02
N TRP A 249 -3.90 14.65 -1.25
CA TRP A 249 -3.12 15.79 -1.71
C TRP A 249 -3.68 16.24 -3.05
N TYR A 250 -4.09 17.49 -3.12
CA TYR A 250 -4.72 18.07 -4.32
C TYR A 250 -3.69 18.84 -5.13
N GLU A 251 -3.74 18.70 -6.45
CA GLU A 251 -2.72 19.27 -7.33
C GLU A 251 -2.67 20.79 -7.27
N LYS A 252 -3.82 21.47 -7.12
CA LYS A 252 -3.92 22.93 -7.04
C LYS A 252 -3.87 23.44 -5.59
N GLY A 253 -4.65 22.85 -4.70
CA GLY A 253 -4.85 23.37 -3.35
C GLY A 253 -3.97 22.71 -2.27
N GLY A 254 -3.27 21.63 -2.57
CA GLY A 254 -2.42 20.96 -1.60
C GLY A 254 -3.21 20.08 -0.63
N MET A 255 -3.25 20.42 0.65
CA MET A 255 -3.96 19.62 1.67
C MET A 255 -5.49 19.69 1.57
N GLU A 256 -6.02 20.76 1.03
CA GLU A 256 -7.44 20.96 0.79
C GLU A 256 -7.66 21.30 -0.68
N PRO A 257 -8.79 20.94 -1.29
CA PRO A 257 -9.05 21.27 -2.69
C PRO A 257 -9.18 22.79 -2.88
N ALA A 258 -8.56 23.33 -3.92
CA ALA A 258 -8.68 24.75 -4.26
C ALA A 258 -10.09 25.10 -4.80
N ASP A 259 -10.70 24.18 -5.53
CA ASP A 259 -12.04 24.28 -6.12
C ASP A 259 -12.63 22.88 -6.37
N GLU A 260 -13.87 22.82 -6.86
CA GLU A 260 -14.57 21.55 -7.15
C GLU A 260 -13.91 20.73 -8.27
N THR A 261 -13.08 21.34 -9.10
CA THR A 261 -12.37 20.68 -10.20
C THR A 261 -10.99 20.17 -9.78
N ASP A 262 -10.55 20.47 -8.55
CA ASP A 262 -9.27 20.03 -8.04
C ASP A 262 -9.34 18.55 -7.66
N VAL A 263 -8.47 17.76 -8.27
CA VAL A 263 -8.46 16.30 -8.13
C VAL A 263 -7.30 15.87 -7.26
N PRO A 264 -7.52 15.00 -6.27
CA PRO A 264 -6.43 14.50 -5.44
C PRO A 264 -5.52 13.58 -6.24
N ARG A 265 -4.22 13.64 -5.92
CA ARG A 265 -3.21 12.74 -6.44
C ARG A 265 -3.14 11.48 -5.58
N PHE A 266 -3.41 10.32 -6.18
CA PHE A 266 -3.43 9.05 -5.44
C PHE A 266 -2.20 8.18 -5.69
N VAL A 267 -1.56 8.30 -6.84
CA VAL A 267 -0.39 7.52 -7.26
C VAL A 267 0.87 8.37 -7.25
N GLY A 268 2.02 7.76 -7.13
CA GLY A 268 3.29 8.45 -7.02
C GLY A 268 3.47 9.15 -5.67
N ARG A 269 2.97 8.55 -4.59
CA ARG A 269 3.03 9.11 -3.23
C ARG A 269 3.52 8.10 -2.21
N PHE A 270 3.99 8.57 -1.07
CA PHE A 270 4.66 7.71 -0.09
C PHE A 270 4.39 8.14 1.36
N ASN A 271 4.68 7.21 2.27
CA ASN A 271 4.65 7.41 3.72
C ASN A 271 6.07 7.53 4.27
N VAL A 272 6.29 8.46 5.18
CA VAL A 272 7.61 8.69 5.79
C VAL A 272 7.83 7.87 7.06
N GLY A 273 6.80 7.25 7.60
CA GLY A 273 6.91 6.37 8.75
C GLY A 273 5.67 6.37 9.63
N VAL A 274 5.64 5.38 10.53
CA VAL A 274 4.56 5.16 11.49
C VAL A 274 5.13 5.20 12.90
N VAL A 275 4.41 5.87 13.81
CA VAL A 275 4.64 5.80 15.25
C VAL A 275 3.33 5.49 15.92
N SER A 276 3.26 4.39 16.67
CA SER A 276 2.01 3.89 17.25
C SER A 276 1.89 4.19 18.75
N LEU A 277 0.68 4.54 19.16
CA LEU A 277 0.25 4.62 20.56
C LEU A 277 -0.10 3.25 21.11
N HIS A 278 0.17 3.04 22.38
CA HIS A 278 -0.34 1.90 23.15
C HIS A 278 -1.42 2.42 24.12
N LEU A 279 -2.66 2.43 23.69
CA LEU A 279 -3.76 3.10 24.39
C LEU A 279 -4.02 2.58 25.81
N PRO A 280 -4.03 1.24 26.11
CA PRO A 280 -4.18 0.75 27.48
C PRO A 280 -3.08 1.25 28.42
N MET A 281 -1.82 1.36 27.96
CA MET A 281 -0.71 1.90 28.75
C MET A 281 -0.97 3.35 29.16
N ILE A 282 -1.54 4.14 28.24
CA ILE A 282 -1.84 5.56 28.47
C ILE A 282 -2.97 5.71 29.51
N LEU A 283 -4.03 4.90 29.39
CA LEU A 283 -5.13 4.90 30.37
C LEU A 283 -4.67 4.43 31.74
N ALA A 284 -3.88 3.37 31.81
CA ALA A 284 -3.33 2.88 33.06
C ALA A 284 -2.44 3.93 33.75
N LYS A 285 -1.63 4.66 32.95
CA LYS A 285 -0.83 5.77 33.47
C LYS A 285 -1.69 6.89 34.03
N ALA A 286 -2.70 7.34 33.29
CA ALA A 286 -3.60 8.40 33.72
C ALA A 286 -4.27 8.05 35.05
N ARG A 287 -4.74 6.80 35.21
CA ARG A 287 -5.32 6.30 36.47
C ARG A 287 -4.31 6.28 37.62
N GLN A 288 -3.10 5.78 37.38
CA GLN A 288 -2.05 5.70 38.39
C GLN A 288 -1.63 7.08 38.89
N GLU A 289 -1.59 8.09 37.99
CA GLU A 289 -1.18 9.45 38.29
C GLU A 289 -2.37 10.35 38.72
N SER A 290 -3.59 9.82 38.75
CA SER A 290 -4.83 10.58 39.00
C SER A 290 -4.96 11.79 38.08
N ARG A 291 -4.63 11.65 36.83
CA ARG A 291 -4.69 12.68 35.79
C ARG A 291 -5.82 12.39 34.82
N ASP A 292 -6.27 13.43 34.14
CA ASP A 292 -7.18 13.27 33.00
C ASP A 292 -6.55 12.42 31.88
N PHE A 293 -7.33 11.51 31.33
CA PHE A 293 -6.85 10.59 30.29
C PHE A 293 -6.46 11.35 29.01
N TYR A 294 -7.27 12.33 28.60
CA TYR A 294 -7.02 13.08 27.37
C TYR A 294 -5.78 13.98 27.49
N GLU A 295 -5.50 14.55 28.69
CA GLU A 295 -4.23 15.26 28.89
C GLU A 295 -3.02 14.36 28.70
N VAL A 296 -3.08 13.11 29.20
CA VAL A 296 -1.98 12.15 29.04
C VAL A 296 -1.88 11.67 27.60
N LEU A 297 -3.02 11.45 26.94
CA LEU A 297 -3.06 11.09 25.52
C LEU A 297 -2.46 12.19 24.65
N ASP A 298 -2.85 13.44 24.86
CA ASP A 298 -2.34 14.61 24.13
C ASP A 298 -0.82 14.76 24.26
N TYR A 299 -0.29 14.50 25.46
CA TYR A 299 1.16 14.50 25.66
C TYR A 299 1.88 13.49 24.75
N TYR A 300 1.35 12.27 24.59
CA TYR A 300 1.97 11.27 23.71
C TYR A 300 1.72 11.55 22.23
N LEU A 301 0.58 12.14 21.86
CA LEU A 301 0.34 12.62 20.51
C LEU A 301 1.35 13.71 20.11
N GLU A 302 1.62 14.67 21.01
CA GLU A 302 2.66 15.69 20.78
C GLU A 302 4.08 15.10 20.67
N LEU A 303 4.40 14.05 21.42
CA LEU A 303 5.68 13.34 21.23
C LEU A 303 5.81 12.71 19.85
N ILE A 304 4.76 12.06 19.36
CA ILE A 304 4.70 11.49 18.03
C ILE A 304 4.84 12.59 16.97
N ARG A 305 4.09 13.68 17.10
CA ARG A 305 4.21 14.86 16.22
C ARG A 305 5.67 15.33 16.10
N LYS A 306 6.36 15.51 17.23
CA LYS A 306 7.78 15.91 17.25
C LYS A 306 8.69 14.90 16.52
N ILE A 307 8.43 13.61 16.68
CA ILE A 307 9.17 12.57 15.95
C ILE A 307 8.93 12.72 14.44
N HIS A 308 7.68 12.93 14.01
CA HIS A 308 7.35 13.11 12.60
C HIS A 308 7.97 14.38 12.01
N ILE A 309 7.92 15.50 12.69
CA ILE A 309 8.57 16.76 12.26
C ILE A 309 10.07 16.54 12.02
N ARG A 310 10.75 15.85 12.96
CA ARG A 310 12.18 15.52 12.78
C ARG A 310 12.41 14.56 11.63
N THR A 311 11.52 13.60 11.42
CA THR A 311 11.60 12.68 10.29
C THR A 311 11.50 13.43 8.96
N TYR A 312 10.53 14.34 8.82
CA TYR A 312 10.44 15.20 7.63
C TYR A 312 11.69 16.05 7.41
N ALA A 313 12.20 16.67 8.46
CA ALA A 313 13.43 17.48 8.39
C ALA A 313 14.63 16.64 7.96
N TYR A 314 14.82 15.47 8.56
CA TYR A 314 15.94 14.58 8.24
C TYR A 314 15.85 14.05 6.80
N LEU A 315 14.70 13.52 6.40
CA LEU A 315 14.49 12.99 5.05
C LEU A 315 14.61 14.08 3.98
N GLY A 316 14.20 15.32 4.31
CA GLY A 316 14.33 16.45 3.40
C GLY A 316 15.77 16.79 3.00
N GLU A 317 16.75 16.36 3.79
CA GLU A 317 18.18 16.55 3.49
C GLU A 317 18.77 15.42 2.61
N MET A 318 18.04 14.34 2.39
CA MET A 318 18.49 13.24 1.53
C MET A 318 18.58 13.68 0.07
N ARG A 319 19.49 13.05 -0.66
CA ARG A 319 19.64 13.28 -2.10
C ARG A 319 18.79 12.32 -2.91
N ALA A 320 18.34 12.76 -4.07
CA ALA A 320 17.53 11.95 -4.97
C ALA A 320 18.26 10.69 -5.47
N SER A 321 19.58 10.68 -5.46
CA SER A 321 20.41 9.51 -5.78
C SER A 321 20.21 8.30 -4.86
N THR A 322 19.53 8.44 -3.72
CA THR A 322 19.21 7.31 -2.83
C THR A 322 18.14 6.39 -3.40
N ASN A 323 17.24 6.90 -4.26
CA ASN A 323 16.27 6.11 -5.02
C ASN A 323 15.92 6.82 -6.33
N PRO A 324 16.75 6.74 -7.38
CA PRO A 324 16.56 7.47 -8.63
C PRO A 324 15.21 7.18 -9.31
N LEU A 325 14.76 5.92 -9.33
CA LEU A 325 13.47 5.56 -9.93
C LEU A 325 12.29 6.31 -9.27
N ALA A 326 12.35 6.48 -7.96
CA ALA A 326 11.32 7.21 -7.22
C ALA A 326 11.41 8.72 -7.42
N TYR A 327 12.60 9.30 -7.37
CA TYR A 327 12.78 10.75 -7.26
C TYR A 327 13.19 11.42 -8.55
N CYS A 328 13.91 10.72 -9.46
CA CYS A 328 14.41 11.27 -10.71
C CYS A 328 13.57 10.82 -11.91
N GLU A 329 13.06 9.60 -11.91
CA GLU A 329 12.31 9.00 -13.02
C GLU A 329 10.78 9.10 -12.84
N GLY A 330 10.30 9.82 -11.83
CA GLY A 330 8.87 10.11 -11.65
C GLY A 330 8.05 9.03 -10.95
N GLY A 331 8.67 8.03 -10.33
CA GLY A 331 7.97 7.06 -9.48
C GLY A 331 7.22 7.74 -8.33
N PHE A 332 7.69 8.93 -7.87
CA PHE A 332 6.98 9.80 -6.95
C PHE A 332 6.65 11.15 -7.57
N TYR A 333 5.45 11.62 -7.27
CA TYR A 333 4.90 12.87 -7.78
C TYR A 333 5.62 14.10 -7.22
N GLY A 334 5.85 15.08 -8.09
CA GLY A 334 6.48 16.37 -7.75
C GLY A 334 7.93 16.52 -8.24
N GLY A 335 8.48 15.47 -8.89
CA GLY A 335 9.74 15.52 -9.62
C GLY A 335 9.55 15.88 -11.11
N PRO A 336 10.55 15.56 -11.98
CA PRO A 336 11.81 14.88 -11.63
C PRO A 336 12.80 15.79 -10.89
N LEU A 337 13.64 15.19 -10.06
CA LEU A 337 14.77 15.83 -9.40
C LEU A 337 16.07 15.38 -10.07
N GLY A 338 17.10 16.24 -10.03
CA GLY A 338 18.45 15.80 -10.34
C GLY A 338 19.03 14.89 -9.25
N LEU A 339 19.93 13.96 -9.60
CA LEU A 339 20.53 12.98 -8.67
C LEU A 339 21.09 13.61 -7.38
N HIS A 340 21.60 14.83 -7.47
CA HIS A 340 22.20 15.54 -6.34
C HIS A 340 21.26 16.49 -5.61
N ASP A 341 20.03 16.64 -6.10
CA ASP A 341 19.03 17.48 -5.47
C ASP A 341 18.53 16.84 -4.16
N LYS A 342 18.11 17.70 -3.22
CA LYS A 342 17.44 17.24 -2.01
C LYS A 342 15.99 16.88 -2.30
N ILE A 343 15.50 15.80 -1.67
CA ILE A 343 14.11 15.34 -1.87
C ILE A 343 13.06 16.19 -1.16
N LYS A 344 13.47 17.21 -0.42
CA LYS A 344 12.58 18.10 0.36
C LYS A 344 11.33 18.57 -0.40
N PRO A 345 11.40 18.97 -1.70
CA PRO A 345 10.21 19.39 -2.44
C PRO A 345 9.13 18.32 -2.59
N LEU A 346 9.50 17.03 -2.57
CA LEU A 346 8.56 15.92 -2.70
C LEU A 346 7.84 15.61 -1.40
N LEU A 347 8.40 16.00 -0.26
CA LEU A 347 7.85 15.69 1.06
C LEU A 347 6.49 16.37 1.33
N LYS A 348 6.14 17.41 0.59
CA LYS A 348 4.82 18.06 0.66
C LYS A 348 3.67 17.10 0.34
N THR A 349 3.93 16.07 -0.45
CA THR A 349 2.94 15.04 -0.83
C THR A 349 3.04 13.77 0.02
N ALA A 350 4.04 13.68 0.89
CA ALA A 350 4.26 12.53 1.76
C ALA A 350 3.35 12.59 2.99
N THR A 351 3.01 11.43 3.53
CA THR A 351 2.19 11.31 4.74
C THR A 351 2.99 10.67 5.86
N ALA A 352 2.89 11.17 7.09
CA ALA A 352 3.32 10.49 8.30
C ALA A 352 2.11 9.93 9.06
N SER A 353 2.25 8.75 9.67
CA SER A 353 1.12 8.06 10.28
C SER A 353 1.21 7.99 11.80
N PHE A 354 0.12 8.38 12.46
CA PHE A 354 -0.15 8.15 13.87
C PHE A 354 -0.82 6.78 13.98
N GLY A 355 -0.07 5.78 14.41
CA GLY A 355 -0.57 4.43 14.59
C GLY A 355 -1.33 4.31 15.91
N ILE A 356 -2.35 3.48 15.92
CA ILE A 356 -3.13 3.16 17.12
C ILE A 356 -3.26 1.66 17.26
N THR A 357 -3.17 1.18 18.51
CA THR A 357 -3.28 -0.24 18.85
C THR A 357 -4.15 -0.45 20.06
N ALA A 358 -4.70 -1.65 20.19
CA ALA A 358 -5.33 -2.15 21.39
C ALA A 358 -6.59 -1.37 21.84
N PHE A 359 -7.49 -1.04 20.89
CA PHE A 359 -8.75 -0.37 21.21
C PHE A 359 -9.69 -1.26 22.02
N ASN A 360 -9.73 -2.56 21.77
CA ASN A 360 -10.52 -3.46 22.55
C ASN A 360 -10.03 -3.52 24.00
N GLU A 361 -8.73 -3.65 24.18
CA GLU A 361 -8.10 -3.67 25.50
C GLU A 361 -8.21 -2.32 26.22
N LEU A 362 -8.28 -1.20 25.47
CA LEU A 362 -8.60 0.10 26.02
C LEU A 362 -10.02 0.12 26.61
N GLN A 363 -11.01 -0.35 25.85
CA GLN A 363 -12.40 -0.40 26.28
C GLN A 363 -12.60 -1.35 27.48
N GLU A 364 -11.99 -2.54 27.42
CA GLU A 364 -11.98 -3.51 28.53
C GLU A 364 -11.35 -2.90 29.80
N LEU A 365 -10.21 -2.24 29.68
CA LEU A 365 -9.58 -1.54 30.79
C LEU A 365 -10.47 -0.42 31.33
N TYR A 366 -11.20 0.30 30.46
CA TYR A 366 -12.04 1.42 30.84
C TYR A 366 -13.24 0.99 31.70
N ASN A 367 -14.01 -0.01 31.27
CA ASN A 367 -15.25 -0.37 31.91
C ASN A 367 -15.55 -1.89 32.00
N GLY A 368 -14.58 -2.73 31.63
CA GLY A 368 -14.74 -4.20 31.68
C GLY A 368 -15.58 -4.79 30.56
N LYS A 369 -15.82 -4.06 29.48
CA LYS A 369 -16.58 -4.50 28.32
C LYS A 369 -15.73 -4.48 27.06
N SER A 370 -15.97 -5.44 26.16
CA SER A 370 -15.35 -5.47 24.83
C SER A 370 -15.95 -4.42 23.90
N LEU A 371 -15.28 -4.14 22.76
CA LEU A 371 -15.83 -3.26 21.71
C LEU A 371 -17.17 -3.74 21.15
N VAL A 372 -17.44 -5.03 21.20
CA VAL A 372 -18.71 -5.61 20.72
C VAL A 372 -19.85 -5.30 21.70
N GLU A 373 -19.55 -5.24 22.99
CA GLU A 373 -20.54 -4.97 24.05
C GLU A 373 -20.75 -3.47 24.28
N ASP A 374 -19.68 -2.69 24.17
CA ASP A 374 -19.71 -1.23 24.36
C ASP A 374 -18.45 -0.60 23.73
N GLY A 375 -18.61 0.07 22.62
CA GLY A 375 -17.51 0.75 21.91
C GLY A 375 -17.50 2.26 22.07
N GLN A 376 -18.37 2.85 22.91
CA GLN A 376 -18.58 4.29 22.96
C GLN A 376 -17.32 5.07 23.37
N PHE A 377 -16.64 4.63 24.44
CA PHE A 377 -15.42 5.30 24.88
C PHE A 377 -14.29 5.19 23.84
N ALA A 378 -14.14 4.01 23.20
CA ALA A 378 -13.15 3.83 22.14
C ALA A 378 -13.43 4.75 20.93
N LEU A 379 -14.70 4.97 20.59
CA LEU A 379 -15.10 5.89 19.54
C LEU A 379 -14.76 7.34 19.89
N GLU A 380 -15.10 7.79 21.10
CA GLU A 380 -14.76 9.13 21.61
C GLU A 380 -13.24 9.38 21.57
N VAL A 381 -12.45 8.37 21.95
CA VAL A 381 -10.98 8.46 21.88
C VAL A 381 -10.49 8.55 20.44
N LEU A 382 -11.09 7.80 19.51
CA LEU A 382 -10.75 7.88 18.10
C LEU A 382 -11.08 9.26 17.50
N GLU A 383 -12.23 9.82 17.84
CA GLU A 383 -12.65 11.16 17.43
C GLU A 383 -11.67 12.22 17.96
N HIS A 384 -11.31 12.16 19.23
CA HIS A 384 -10.32 13.07 19.83
C HIS A 384 -8.95 12.99 19.13
N ILE A 385 -8.45 11.79 18.88
CA ILE A 385 -7.19 11.60 18.14
C ILE A 385 -7.30 12.21 16.73
N ASN A 386 -8.42 12.01 16.06
CA ASN A 386 -8.65 12.54 14.72
C ASN A 386 -8.65 14.08 14.70
N GLU A 387 -9.32 14.70 15.65
CA GLU A 387 -9.32 16.16 15.80
C GLU A 387 -7.91 16.70 16.03
N LYS A 388 -7.14 16.10 16.95
CA LYS A 388 -5.76 16.49 17.25
C LYS A 388 -4.83 16.33 16.04
N VAL A 389 -4.91 15.22 15.33
CA VAL A 389 -4.09 14.97 14.13
C VAL A 389 -4.44 15.97 13.02
N ASN A 390 -5.72 16.32 12.85
CA ASN A 390 -6.15 17.36 11.92
C ASN A 390 -5.68 18.77 12.33
N GLN A 391 -5.64 19.07 13.63
CA GLN A 391 -5.04 20.29 14.13
C GLN A 391 -3.54 20.36 13.80
N PHE A 392 -2.78 19.31 14.10
CA PHE A 392 -1.34 19.23 13.78
C PHE A 392 -1.06 19.39 12.29
N LYS A 393 -1.89 18.77 11.43
CA LYS A 393 -1.79 18.94 9.99
C LYS A 393 -1.86 20.41 9.56
N LYS A 394 -2.80 21.16 10.12
CA LYS A 394 -2.96 22.60 9.83
C LYS A 394 -1.80 23.44 10.37
N GLU A 395 -1.33 23.14 11.56
CA GLU A 395 -0.24 23.89 12.22
C GLU A 395 1.11 23.68 11.55
N ASP A 396 1.43 22.42 11.15
CA ASP A 396 2.74 22.05 10.64
C ASP A 396 2.83 22.15 9.11
N GLY A 397 1.70 22.19 8.41
CA GLY A 397 1.67 22.12 6.96
C GLY A 397 2.14 20.75 6.40
N ASN A 398 2.16 19.71 7.23
CA ASN A 398 2.52 18.34 6.87
C ASN A 398 1.27 17.46 6.76
N LEU A 399 1.30 16.47 5.89
CA LEU A 399 0.23 15.49 5.82
C LEU A 399 0.38 14.44 6.90
N TYR A 400 -0.64 14.33 7.74
CA TYR A 400 -0.74 13.29 8.76
C TYR A 400 -1.97 12.41 8.52
N ALA A 401 -1.89 11.15 8.92
CA ALA A 401 -3.01 10.22 8.89
C ALA A 401 -3.05 9.37 10.16
N ILE A 402 -4.23 8.95 10.55
CA ILE A 402 -4.39 7.91 11.58
C ILE A 402 -4.29 6.56 10.88
N TYR A 403 -3.70 5.59 11.57
CA TYR A 403 -3.46 4.27 11.04
C TYR A 403 -3.77 3.19 12.09
N ALA A 404 -4.74 2.35 11.81
CA ALA A 404 -4.98 1.14 12.60
C ALA A 404 -3.84 0.15 12.36
N THR A 405 -2.86 0.16 13.23
CA THR A 405 -1.64 -0.65 13.11
C THR A 405 -1.97 -2.13 13.16
N PRO A 406 -1.55 -2.96 12.19
CA PRO A 406 -1.78 -4.41 12.22
C PRO A 406 -1.05 -5.11 13.38
N ALA A 407 -0.14 -4.44 14.01
CA ALA A 407 0.57 -4.77 15.24
C ALA A 407 1.43 -6.04 15.21
N GLU A 408 1.02 -7.13 14.62
CA GLU A 408 1.80 -8.38 14.46
C GLU A 408 2.61 -8.73 15.74
N ASN A 409 3.96 -8.74 15.63
CA ASN A 409 4.84 -9.00 16.79
C ASN A 409 4.78 -7.90 17.86
N LEU A 410 4.29 -6.72 17.54
CA LEU A 410 4.12 -5.62 18.49
C LEU A 410 3.12 -5.97 19.60
N CYS A 411 2.08 -6.76 19.32
CA CYS A 411 1.12 -7.22 20.32
C CYS A 411 1.83 -7.90 21.50
N GLY A 412 2.70 -8.87 21.21
CA GLY A 412 3.45 -9.58 22.26
C GLY A 412 4.40 -8.68 23.06
N LEU A 413 4.98 -7.68 22.40
CA LEU A 413 5.83 -6.70 23.08
C LEU A 413 5.00 -5.79 23.99
N GLN A 414 3.86 -5.28 23.51
CA GLN A 414 2.96 -4.41 24.26
C GLN A 414 2.39 -5.11 25.49
N VAL A 415 1.94 -6.36 25.36
CA VAL A 415 1.49 -7.18 26.49
C VAL A 415 2.60 -7.32 27.55
N LYS A 416 3.85 -7.65 27.14
CA LYS A 416 4.98 -7.74 28.07
C LYS A 416 5.26 -6.43 28.79
N GLN A 417 5.24 -5.32 28.08
CA GLN A 417 5.48 -3.98 28.64
C GLN A 417 4.38 -3.58 29.63
N PHE A 418 3.12 -3.86 29.27
CA PHE A 418 1.98 -3.60 30.14
C PHE A 418 2.09 -4.41 31.45
N ARG A 419 2.26 -5.75 31.34
CA ARG A 419 2.40 -6.65 32.49
C ARG A 419 3.53 -6.25 33.42
N LYS A 420 4.66 -5.86 32.87
CA LYS A 420 5.82 -5.41 33.66
C LYS A 420 5.51 -4.18 34.52
N LYS A 421 4.66 -3.29 34.03
CA LYS A 421 4.41 -2.00 34.69
C LYS A 421 3.12 -1.96 35.52
N TYR A 422 2.08 -2.62 35.05
CA TYR A 422 0.75 -2.54 35.64
C TYR A 422 0.19 -3.92 36.08
N GLY A 423 0.94 -4.98 35.87
CA GLY A 423 0.50 -6.34 36.23
C GLY A 423 -0.38 -6.97 35.16
N ILE A 424 -0.95 -8.12 35.52
CA ILE A 424 -1.90 -8.86 34.67
C ILE A 424 -3.30 -8.34 34.95
N ILE A 425 -3.98 -7.90 33.92
CA ILE A 425 -5.39 -7.51 33.95
C ILE A 425 -6.14 -8.39 32.93
N GLU A 426 -7.19 -9.06 33.38
CA GLU A 426 -7.99 -9.95 32.54
C GLU A 426 -8.54 -9.19 31.32
N ASN A 427 -8.52 -9.79 30.16
CA ASN A 427 -8.92 -9.24 28.84
C ASN A 427 -8.10 -8.02 28.35
N VAL A 428 -7.09 -7.56 29.09
CA VAL A 428 -6.24 -6.43 28.73
C VAL A 428 -4.80 -6.86 28.46
N SER A 429 -4.27 -7.81 29.25
CA SER A 429 -2.85 -8.19 29.12
C SER A 429 -2.55 -9.65 29.44
#